data_bee0f441b747ca353410a3e55664b722
#
_entry.id   bee0f441b747ca353410a3e55664b722
#
_cell.length_a   1.000
_cell.length_b   1.000
_cell.length_c   1.000
_cell.angle_alpha   90.00
_cell.angle_beta   90.00
_cell.angle_gamma   90.00
#
_symmetry.space_group_name_H-M   'P 1'
#
loop_
_entity.id
_entity.type
_entity.pdbx_description
1 polymer ?
#
loop_
_entity_poly.entity_id
_entity_poly.type
_entity_poly.pdbx_seq_one_letter_code
_entity_poly.pdbx_strand_id
1 'polypeptide(L)'
;LWCLLIIISINSCDTVELPKPDAYLRLDYPEPNYADVSFDNTNINFQINNVNTSVFDSELYSDNDSLLSKNIIYPSIKAEILLEYYSITKNNKLSYRLKDLSDFSSIHLRKSSTPAKVQEFIDDQKRVYASIINIPGDVTSPYQFYATDSTNNLIIGILNLKTKTKYDSVLPSLSYLKNDIYHLIESINWNEQ
;
A
#
# COMPACT_ATOMS: atom_id res chain seq x y z
N LEU A 1 54.69 20.77 -46.66
CA LEU A 1 54.76 20.86 -45.19
C LEU A 1 53.49 21.52 -44.58
N TRP A 2 52.82 22.40 -45.31
CA TRP A 2 51.62 23.11 -44.74
C TRP A 2 50.34 22.24 -44.79
N CYS A 3 50.24 21.29 -45.68
CA CYS A 3 49.07 20.36 -45.73
C CYS A 3 49.07 19.32 -44.61
N LEU A 4 50.19 19.10 -43.93
CA LEU A 4 50.29 18.11 -42.83
C LEU A 4 49.78 18.67 -41.50
N LEU A 5 49.64 20.01 -41.38
CA LEU A 5 49.23 20.68 -40.14
C LEU A 5 47.68 20.79 -39.98
N ILE A 6 46.92 20.48 -41.03
CA ILE A 6 45.44 20.59 -41.02
C ILE A 6 44.76 19.29 -40.57
N ILE A 7 45.46 18.17 -40.51
CA ILE A 7 44.89 16.86 -40.18
C ILE A 7 44.77 16.60 -38.67
N ILE A 8 45.32 17.44 -37.80
CA ILE A 8 45.33 17.20 -36.33
C ILE A 8 44.16 17.81 -35.57
N SER A 9 43.28 18.55 -36.22
CA SER A 9 42.20 19.31 -35.52
C SER A 9 40.80 18.68 -35.54
N ILE A 10 40.64 17.41 -35.88
CA ILE A 10 39.35 16.70 -35.81
C ILE A 10 39.33 15.59 -34.75
N ASN A 11 39.90 15.84 -33.58
CA ASN A 11 39.54 15.08 -32.41
C ASN A 11 38.35 15.82 -31.72
N SER A 12 37.18 15.67 -32.33
CA SER A 12 35.91 15.96 -31.65
C SER A 12 35.78 14.95 -30.51
N CYS A 13 35.93 15.44 -29.30
CA CYS A 13 35.60 14.66 -28.12
C CYS A 13 34.11 14.41 -28.15
N ASP A 14 33.68 13.19 -28.51
CA ASP A 14 32.33 12.71 -28.22
C ASP A 14 32.16 12.72 -26.69
N THR A 15 31.52 13.74 -26.18
CA THR A 15 31.04 13.73 -24.81
C THR A 15 29.95 12.67 -24.77
N VAL A 16 30.26 11.54 -24.18
CA VAL A 16 29.26 10.54 -23.83
C VAL A 16 28.25 11.25 -22.93
N GLU A 17 27.07 11.56 -23.46
CA GLU A 17 25.98 12.08 -22.65
C GLU A 17 25.64 11.01 -21.61
N LEU A 18 26.08 11.21 -20.38
CA LEU A 18 25.62 10.39 -19.26
C LEU A 18 24.11 10.55 -19.18
N PRO A 19 23.34 9.45 -19.18
CA PRO A 19 21.91 9.52 -18.97
C PRO A 19 21.64 10.35 -17.72
N LYS A 20 20.89 11.44 -17.85
CA LYS A 20 20.46 12.21 -16.68
C LYS A 20 19.62 11.27 -15.84
N PRO A 21 19.91 11.14 -14.52
CA PRO A 21 19.04 10.37 -13.66
C PRO A 21 17.63 10.94 -13.77
N ASP A 22 16.64 10.05 -13.89
CA ASP A 22 15.24 10.45 -13.93
C ASP A 22 14.96 11.31 -12.70
N ALA A 23 14.61 12.59 -12.95
CA ALA A 23 14.25 13.50 -11.87
C ALA A 23 12.85 13.12 -11.40
N TYR A 24 12.76 12.44 -10.26
CA TYR A 24 11.50 12.23 -9.59
C TYR A 24 10.91 13.59 -9.18
N LEU A 25 9.62 13.77 -9.43
CA LEU A 25 8.89 14.92 -8.93
C LEU A 25 8.99 14.90 -7.40
N ARG A 26 9.65 15.91 -6.82
CA ARG A 26 9.69 16.06 -5.37
C ARG A 26 8.31 16.51 -4.93
N LEU A 27 7.54 15.58 -4.40
CA LEU A 27 6.26 15.85 -3.76
C LEU A 27 6.54 16.02 -2.26
N ASP A 28 6.29 17.23 -1.77
CA ASP A 28 6.34 17.49 -0.33
C ASP A 28 4.98 17.08 0.25
N TYR A 29 4.96 15.98 0.99
CA TYR A 29 3.78 15.53 1.72
C TYR A 29 3.74 16.21 3.09
N PRO A 30 2.56 16.57 3.59
CA PRO A 30 2.43 17.10 4.93
C PRO A 30 2.88 16.07 5.96
N GLU A 31 3.39 16.56 7.10
CA GLU A 31 3.66 15.70 8.25
C GLU A 31 2.36 14.99 8.66
N PRO A 32 2.39 13.67 8.89
CA PRO A 32 1.22 12.94 9.27
C PRO A 32 0.74 13.32 10.67
N ASN A 33 -0.56 13.39 10.85
CA ASN A 33 -1.21 13.50 12.16
C ASN A 33 -2.22 12.37 12.27
N TYR A 34 -2.05 11.50 13.25
CA TYR A 34 -2.82 10.29 13.38
C TYR A 34 -3.98 10.47 14.36
N ALA A 35 -5.13 9.93 13.99
CA ALA A 35 -6.35 9.96 14.79
C ALA A 35 -6.95 8.56 14.91
N ASP A 36 -7.57 8.29 16.07
CA ASP A 36 -8.22 7.02 16.34
C ASP A 36 -9.49 6.85 15.50
N VAL A 37 -9.64 5.67 14.95
CA VAL A 37 -10.79 5.21 14.18
C VAL A 37 -11.17 3.81 14.63
N SER A 38 -12.44 3.48 14.62
CA SER A 38 -12.95 2.13 14.93
C SER A 38 -13.91 1.65 13.85
N PHE A 39 -14.09 0.34 13.73
CA PHE A 39 -15.23 -0.22 13.03
C PHE A 39 -16.48 -0.11 13.92
N ASP A 40 -17.60 0.27 13.32
CA ASP A 40 -18.85 0.47 14.05
C ASP A 40 -19.31 -0.81 14.75
N ASN A 41 -19.83 -0.64 15.97
CA ASN A 41 -20.28 -1.75 16.82
C ASN A 41 -19.19 -2.82 17.13
N THR A 42 -17.93 -2.44 17.04
CA THR A 42 -16.81 -3.26 17.49
C THR A 42 -15.95 -2.52 18.50
N ASN A 43 -15.11 -3.26 19.22
CA ASN A 43 -14.09 -2.67 20.10
C ASN A 43 -12.73 -2.52 19.41
N ILE A 44 -12.67 -2.68 18.08
CA ILE A 44 -11.43 -2.64 17.33
C ILE A 44 -11.09 -1.21 16.97
N ASN A 45 -9.96 -0.74 17.48
CA ASN A 45 -9.45 0.59 17.22
C ASN A 45 -8.11 0.52 16.49
N PHE A 46 -7.87 1.49 15.63
CA PHE A 46 -6.61 1.71 14.94
C PHE A 46 -6.46 3.19 14.62
N GLN A 47 -5.27 3.62 14.26
CA GLN A 47 -5.01 5.01 13.91
C GLN A 47 -4.81 5.18 12.41
N ILE A 48 -5.30 6.28 11.89
CA ILE A 48 -5.10 6.69 10.50
C ILE A 48 -4.54 8.11 10.45
N ASN A 49 -3.81 8.40 9.39
CA ASN A 49 -3.43 9.77 9.09
C ASN A 49 -4.68 10.56 8.68
N ASN A 50 -5.00 11.62 9.43
CA ASN A 50 -6.17 12.47 9.19
C ASN A 50 -5.83 13.75 8.39
N VAL A 51 -4.58 13.92 7.97
CA VAL A 51 -4.16 15.09 7.18
C VAL A 51 -4.55 14.90 5.72
N ASN A 52 -5.48 15.73 5.24
CA ASN A 52 -5.98 15.66 3.86
C ASN A 52 -6.55 14.28 3.48
N THR A 53 -7.12 13.57 4.44
CA THR A 53 -7.81 12.29 4.23
C THR A 53 -9.29 12.44 4.58
N SER A 54 -10.08 11.51 4.09
CA SER A 54 -11.50 11.38 4.43
C SER A 54 -11.80 9.90 4.67
N VAL A 55 -12.58 9.60 5.70
CA VAL A 55 -12.98 8.24 6.04
C VAL A 55 -14.47 8.09 5.82
N PHE A 56 -14.86 7.04 5.14
CA PHE A 56 -16.26 6.72 4.89
C PHE A 56 -16.49 5.25 5.21
N ASP A 57 -17.63 4.98 5.84
CA ASP A 57 -18.13 3.63 5.95
C ASP A 57 -18.61 3.18 4.57
N SER A 58 -18.21 2.00 4.20
CA SER A 58 -18.61 1.38 2.94
C SER A 58 -19.57 0.24 3.30
N GLU A 59 -20.84 0.38 2.92
CA GLU A 59 -21.80 -0.70 3.04
C GLU A 59 -21.55 -1.70 1.89
N LEU A 60 -20.66 -2.65 2.12
CA LEU A 60 -20.59 -3.82 1.25
C LEU A 60 -21.60 -4.85 1.76
N TYR A 61 -22.70 -4.97 1.06
CA TYR A 61 -23.66 -6.03 1.32
C TYR A 61 -23.04 -7.39 0.99
N SER A 62 -22.74 -8.15 2.03
CA SER A 62 -22.49 -9.58 1.91
C SER A 62 -23.67 -10.30 2.54
N ASP A 63 -24.37 -11.10 1.76
CA ASP A 63 -25.65 -11.74 2.13
C ASP A 63 -25.57 -12.68 3.35
N ASN A 64 -24.40 -12.98 3.90
CA ASN A 64 -24.25 -13.97 4.99
C ASN A 64 -23.17 -13.69 6.04
N ASP A 65 -22.37 -12.62 5.93
CA ASP A 65 -21.32 -12.31 6.91
C ASP A 65 -21.39 -10.83 7.31
N SER A 66 -21.21 -10.55 8.58
CA SER A 66 -21.07 -9.18 9.12
C SER A 66 -19.75 -8.59 8.61
N LEU A 67 -19.75 -8.15 7.37
CA LEU A 67 -18.64 -7.44 6.75
C LEU A 67 -18.77 -5.97 7.11
N LEU A 68 -17.82 -5.45 7.87
CA LEU A 68 -17.67 -4.02 8.09
C LEU A 68 -16.54 -3.52 7.22
N SER A 69 -16.73 -2.40 6.55
CA SER A 69 -15.69 -1.83 5.71
C SER A 69 -15.58 -0.32 5.86
N LYS A 70 -14.35 0.18 5.72
CA LYS A 70 -14.05 1.60 5.72
C LYS A 70 -13.13 1.94 4.56
N ASN A 71 -13.42 3.06 3.91
CA ASN A 71 -12.56 3.64 2.88
C ASN A 71 -11.83 4.84 3.44
N ILE A 72 -10.50 4.79 3.42
CA ILE A 72 -9.62 5.92 3.72
C ILE A 72 -9.19 6.52 2.40
N ILE A 73 -9.68 7.72 2.09
CA ILE A 73 -9.43 8.38 0.81
C ILE A 73 -8.35 9.44 0.97
N TYR A 74 -7.38 9.44 0.05
CA TYR A 74 -6.29 10.41 -0.08
C TYR A 74 -6.49 11.21 -1.37
N PRO A 75 -7.26 12.33 -1.35
CA PRO A 75 -7.64 13.04 -2.58
C PRO A 75 -6.45 13.61 -3.35
N SER A 76 -5.47 14.17 -2.65
CA SER A 76 -4.26 14.77 -3.24
C SER A 76 -3.39 13.77 -3.96
N ILE A 77 -3.37 12.51 -3.51
CA ILE A 77 -2.59 11.41 -4.07
C ILE A 77 -3.42 10.60 -5.07
N LYS A 78 -4.74 10.81 -5.11
CA LYS A 78 -5.70 10.01 -5.89
C LYS A 78 -5.60 8.52 -5.56
N ALA A 79 -5.54 8.23 -4.26
CA ALA A 79 -5.46 6.87 -3.72
C ALA A 79 -6.55 6.65 -2.68
N GLU A 80 -6.83 5.39 -2.40
CA GLU A 80 -7.69 4.97 -1.29
C GLU A 80 -7.15 3.70 -0.67
N ILE A 81 -7.37 3.53 0.64
CA ILE A 81 -7.19 2.25 1.32
C ILE A 81 -8.58 1.75 1.69
N LEU A 82 -8.96 0.62 1.10
CA LEU A 82 -10.14 -0.13 1.50
C LEU A 82 -9.74 -1.04 2.66
N LEU A 83 -10.43 -0.90 3.79
CA LEU A 83 -10.31 -1.79 4.94
C LEU A 83 -11.58 -2.62 5.07
N GLU A 84 -11.41 -3.92 5.22
CA GLU A 84 -12.48 -4.87 5.46
C GLU A 84 -12.21 -5.61 6.76
N TYR A 85 -13.18 -5.60 7.67
CA TYR A 85 -13.11 -6.36 8.91
C TYR A 85 -14.00 -7.59 8.83
N TYR A 86 -13.46 -8.70 9.27
CA TYR A 86 -14.12 -9.99 9.34
C TYR A 86 -14.04 -10.56 10.75
N SER A 87 -15.19 -10.90 11.32
CA SER A 87 -15.24 -11.75 12.50
C SER A 87 -14.99 -13.22 12.08
N ILE A 88 -13.97 -13.82 12.65
CA ILE A 88 -13.59 -15.21 12.36
C ILE A 88 -14.46 -16.15 13.19
N THR A 89 -15.15 -17.06 12.50
CA THR A 89 -16.08 -18.02 13.08
C THR A 89 -15.84 -19.40 12.49
N LYS A 90 -16.59 -20.42 12.96
CA LYS A 90 -16.54 -21.77 12.37
C LYS A 90 -16.91 -21.78 10.89
N ASN A 91 -17.80 -20.88 10.47
CA ASN A 91 -18.27 -20.78 9.08
C ASN A 91 -17.41 -19.82 8.24
N ASN A 92 -16.84 -18.79 8.87
CA ASN A 92 -15.97 -17.81 8.25
C ASN A 92 -14.53 -18.03 8.73
N LYS A 93 -13.84 -18.99 8.16
CA LYS A 93 -12.49 -19.37 8.58
C LYS A 93 -11.44 -18.41 8.05
N LEU A 94 -10.47 -18.08 8.90
CA LEU A 94 -9.30 -17.25 8.54
C LEU A 94 -8.63 -17.74 7.23
N SER A 95 -8.46 -19.06 7.08
CA SER A 95 -7.81 -19.64 5.90
C SER A 95 -8.54 -19.36 4.59
N TYR A 96 -9.87 -19.25 4.61
CA TYR A 96 -10.64 -18.93 3.41
C TYR A 96 -10.41 -17.48 2.99
N ARG A 97 -10.46 -16.55 3.95
CA ARG A 97 -10.23 -15.12 3.68
C ARG A 97 -8.81 -14.82 3.23
N LEU A 98 -7.82 -15.48 3.83
CA LEU A 98 -6.43 -15.36 3.39
C LEU A 98 -6.22 -15.95 1.99
N LYS A 99 -6.97 -17.00 1.64
CA LYS A 99 -6.96 -17.55 0.28
C LYS A 99 -7.56 -16.54 -0.71
N ASP A 100 -8.70 -15.92 -0.39
CA ASP A 100 -9.34 -14.91 -1.24
C ASP A 100 -8.37 -13.74 -1.50
N LEU A 101 -7.68 -13.25 -0.46
CA LEU A 101 -6.65 -12.22 -0.59
C LEU A 101 -5.49 -12.69 -1.48
N SER A 102 -5.03 -13.92 -1.32
CA SER A 102 -3.98 -14.51 -2.16
C SER A 102 -4.40 -14.60 -3.62
N ASP A 103 -5.63 -15.04 -3.90
CA ASP A 103 -6.18 -15.12 -5.25
C ASP A 103 -6.28 -13.71 -5.88
N PHE A 104 -6.73 -12.72 -5.12
CA PHE A 104 -6.74 -11.31 -5.56
C PHE A 104 -5.32 -10.80 -5.85
N SER A 105 -4.37 -11.05 -4.95
CA SER A 105 -2.96 -10.67 -5.13
C SER A 105 -2.38 -11.27 -6.42
N SER A 106 -2.73 -12.51 -6.73
CA SER A 106 -2.23 -13.22 -7.90
C SER A 106 -2.58 -12.53 -9.23
N ILE A 107 -3.72 -11.83 -9.29
CA ILE A 107 -4.15 -11.08 -10.46
C ILE A 107 -3.20 -9.90 -10.72
N HIS A 108 -2.79 -9.22 -9.65
CA HIS A 108 -1.87 -8.09 -9.73
C HIS A 108 -0.43 -8.54 -9.97
N LEU A 109 -0.02 -9.67 -9.38
CA LEU A 109 1.31 -10.27 -9.57
C LEU A 109 1.60 -10.61 -11.04
N ARG A 110 0.60 -11.04 -11.79
CA ARG A 110 0.76 -11.32 -13.24
C ARG A 110 1.11 -10.08 -14.06
N LYS A 111 0.83 -8.88 -13.55
CA LYS A 111 1.14 -7.59 -14.20
C LYS A 111 2.42 -6.97 -13.66
N SER A 112 2.98 -7.53 -12.60
CA SER A 112 4.23 -7.05 -12.00
C SER A 112 5.42 -7.47 -12.86
N SER A 113 6.38 -6.56 -13.02
CA SER A 113 7.65 -6.83 -13.71
C SER A 113 8.70 -7.47 -12.81
N THR A 114 8.48 -7.45 -11.51
CA THR A 114 9.39 -7.96 -10.49
C THR A 114 8.63 -8.74 -9.43
N PRO A 115 9.29 -9.67 -8.70
CA PRO A 115 8.64 -10.38 -7.61
C PRO A 115 8.09 -9.45 -6.54
N ALA A 116 6.94 -9.81 -5.98
CA ALA A 116 6.41 -9.11 -4.82
C ALA A 116 7.34 -9.24 -3.62
N LYS A 117 7.31 -8.23 -2.76
CA LYS A 117 8.00 -8.25 -1.47
C LYS A 117 6.96 -8.42 -0.37
N VAL A 118 7.16 -9.42 0.47
CA VAL A 118 6.30 -9.68 1.63
C VAL A 118 7.08 -9.26 2.87
N GLN A 119 6.42 -8.50 3.73
CA GLN A 119 6.94 -8.09 5.04
C GLN A 119 5.96 -8.53 6.11
N GLU A 120 6.48 -9.17 7.15
CA GLU A 120 5.69 -9.61 8.30
C GLU A 120 5.85 -8.63 9.45
N PHE A 121 4.78 -8.45 10.21
CA PHE A 121 4.75 -7.70 11.45
C PHE A 121 4.17 -8.59 12.55
N ILE A 122 4.86 -8.68 13.67
CA ILE A 122 4.47 -9.53 14.80
C ILE A 122 4.57 -8.70 16.08
N ASP A 123 3.45 -8.55 16.77
CA ASP A 123 3.36 -7.99 18.12
C ASP A 123 2.57 -8.97 19.00
N ASP A 124 3.31 -9.78 19.75
CA ASP A 124 2.72 -10.78 20.63
C ASP A 124 1.97 -10.16 21.83
N GLN A 125 2.35 -8.96 22.26
CA GLN A 125 1.70 -8.28 23.38
C GLN A 125 0.31 -7.80 23.01
N LYS A 126 0.17 -7.23 21.81
CA LYS A 126 -1.12 -6.80 21.26
C LYS A 126 -1.83 -7.91 20.49
N ARG A 127 -1.19 -9.07 20.28
CA ARG A 127 -1.65 -10.15 19.43
C ARG A 127 -1.97 -9.66 18.00
N VAL A 128 -1.10 -8.81 17.45
CA VAL A 128 -1.23 -8.34 16.08
C VAL A 128 -0.23 -9.08 15.19
N TYR A 129 -0.75 -9.92 14.32
CA TYR A 129 0.01 -10.69 13.33
C TYR A 129 -0.39 -10.22 11.95
N ALA A 130 0.52 -9.59 11.23
CA ALA A 130 0.20 -8.99 9.96
C ALA A 130 1.21 -9.35 8.87
N SER A 131 0.77 -9.29 7.63
CA SER A 131 1.61 -9.42 6.45
C SER A 131 1.26 -8.35 5.44
N ILE A 132 2.27 -7.68 4.91
CA ILE A 132 2.16 -6.62 3.91
C ILE A 132 2.79 -7.12 2.62
N ILE A 133 2.03 -7.15 1.55
CA ILE A 133 2.44 -7.55 0.21
C ILE A 133 2.64 -6.28 -0.61
N ASN A 134 3.87 -6.03 -1.04
CA ASN A 134 4.20 -4.97 -1.97
C ASN A 134 4.38 -5.57 -3.38
N ILE A 135 3.55 -5.15 -4.31
CA ILE A 135 3.53 -5.59 -5.71
C ILE A 135 4.07 -4.44 -6.57
N PRO A 136 5.34 -4.50 -6.99
CA PRO A 136 5.96 -3.45 -7.81
C PRO A 136 5.41 -3.48 -9.25
N GLY A 137 5.45 -2.33 -9.91
CA GLY A 137 5.06 -2.19 -11.32
C GLY A 137 3.76 -1.41 -11.51
N ASP A 138 3.29 -1.37 -12.76
CA ASP A 138 2.10 -0.60 -13.16
C ASP A 138 0.81 -1.32 -12.76
N VAL A 139 0.64 -1.54 -11.46
CA VAL A 139 -0.53 -2.19 -10.86
C VAL A 139 -1.42 -1.16 -10.15
N THR A 140 -2.71 -1.43 -10.13
CA THR A 140 -3.68 -0.54 -9.46
C THR A 140 -3.69 -0.71 -7.95
N SER A 141 -3.29 -1.88 -7.45
CA SER A 141 -3.26 -2.20 -6.00
C SER A 141 -1.86 -2.64 -5.57
N PRO A 142 -0.92 -1.66 -5.40
CA PRO A 142 0.48 -1.95 -5.14
C PRO A 142 0.77 -2.43 -3.73
N TYR A 143 -0.11 -2.14 -2.76
CA TYR A 143 -0.01 -2.65 -1.39
C TYR A 143 -1.29 -3.35 -1.01
N GLN A 144 -1.13 -4.54 -0.45
CA GLN A 144 -2.19 -5.35 0.12
C GLN A 144 -1.70 -5.90 1.45
N PHE A 145 -2.54 -5.96 2.45
CA PHE A 145 -2.15 -6.46 3.76
C PHE A 145 -3.29 -7.13 4.49
N TYR A 146 -2.96 -7.90 5.48
CA TYR A 146 -3.89 -8.33 6.50
C TYR A 146 -3.28 -8.18 7.88
N ALA A 147 -4.13 -8.06 8.88
CA ALA A 147 -3.79 -8.13 10.29
C ALA A 147 -4.83 -8.98 11.02
N THR A 148 -4.39 -9.84 11.92
CA THR A 148 -5.27 -10.76 12.67
C THR A 148 -4.74 -10.98 14.09
N ASP A 149 -5.65 -11.31 15.01
CA ASP A 149 -5.33 -11.84 16.33
C ASP A 149 -5.17 -13.38 16.34
N SER A 150 -5.23 -13.99 15.16
CA SER A 150 -5.20 -15.44 14.90
C SER A 150 -6.40 -16.24 15.43
N THR A 151 -7.38 -15.60 16.05
CA THR A 151 -8.54 -16.28 16.66
C THR A 151 -9.86 -15.76 16.16
N ASN A 152 -10.18 -14.51 16.43
CA ASN A 152 -11.52 -13.97 16.24
C ASN A 152 -11.59 -12.82 15.21
N ASN A 153 -10.48 -12.16 14.96
CA ASN A 153 -10.47 -10.90 14.23
C ASN A 153 -9.52 -10.95 13.03
N LEU A 154 -9.97 -10.42 11.92
CA LEU A 154 -9.18 -10.23 10.70
C LEU A 154 -9.54 -8.90 10.07
N ILE A 155 -8.53 -8.08 9.79
CA ILE A 155 -8.61 -6.91 8.92
C ILE A 155 -7.85 -7.21 7.64
N ILE A 156 -8.47 -6.97 6.49
CA ILE A 156 -7.82 -6.97 5.18
C ILE A 156 -7.77 -5.52 4.70
N GLY A 157 -6.64 -5.09 4.19
CA GLY A 157 -6.44 -3.77 3.63
C GLY A 157 -5.89 -3.82 2.21
N ILE A 158 -6.46 -3.00 1.32
CA ILE A 158 -6.06 -2.91 -0.07
C ILE A 158 -5.86 -1.44 -0.43
N LEU A 159 -4.63 -1.07 -0.79
CA LEU A 159 -4.34 0.25 -1.34
C LEU A 159 -4.65 0.26 -2.83
N ASN A 160 -5.56 1.11 -3.25
CA ASN A 160 -5.93 1.31 -4.64
C ASN A 160 -5.49 2.69 -5.14
N LEU A 161 -4.84 2.72 -6.31
CA LEU A 161 -4.55 3.95 -7.04
C LEU A 161 -5.69 4.24 -8.03
N LYS A 162 -6.26 5.44 -7.95
CA LYS A 162 -7.38 5.87 -8.82
C LYS A 162 -6.92 6.27 -10.24
N THR A 163 -5.62 6.36 -10.47
CA THR A 163 -5.05 6.76 -11.76
C THR A 163 -4.09 5.72 -12.28
N LYS A 164 -4.10 5.51 -13.60
CA LYS A 164 -3.04 4.77 -14.29
C LYS A 164 -1.83 5.68 -14.42
N THR A 165 -0.88 5.55 -13.51
CA THR A 165 0.39 6.27 -13.53
C THR A 165 1.52 5.28 -13.72
N LYS A 166 2.60 5.75 -14.34
CA LYS A 166 3.83 4.94 -14.39
C LYS A 166 4.34 4.74 -12.96
N TYR A 167 4.74 3.53 -12.64
CA TYR A 167 5.20 3.14 -11.30
C TYR A 167 6.22 4.11 -10.71
N ASP A 168 7.24 4.49 -11.49
CA ASP A 168 8.29 5.39 -11.03
C ASP A 168 7.76 6.77 -10.60
N SER A 169 6.70 7.26 -11.26
CA SER A 169 6.10 8.55 -10.94
C SER A 169 5.31 8.56 -9.62
N VAL A 170 4.87 7.40 -9.15
CA VAL A 170 4.08 7.26 -7.90
C VAL A 170 4.91 6.77 -6.73
N LEU A 171 6.17 6.41 -6.92
CA LEU A 171 7.03 5.90 -5.85
C LEU A 171 7.08 6.80 -4.61
N PRO A 172 7.20 8.14 -4.71
CA PRO A 172 7.16 9.00 -3.53
C PRO A 172 5.82 8.90 -2.77
N SER A 173 4.69 8.88 -3.53
CA SER A 173 3.36 8.70 -2.95
C SER A 173 3.21 7.35 -2.27
N LEU A 174 3.71 6.29 -2.91
CA LEU A 174 3.68 4.93 -2.35
C LEU A 174 4.52 4.82 -1.08
N SER A 175 5.64 5.52 -1.01
CA SER A 175 6.46 5.57 0.21
C SER A 175 5.72 6.24 1.37
N TYR A 176 5.03 7.34 1.10
CA TYR A 176 4.20 8.04 2.09
C TYR A 176 3.06 7.14 2.58
N LEU A 177 2.27 6.58 1.67
CA LEU A 177 1.15 5.69 1.97
C LEU A 177 1.59 4.39 2.67
N LYS A 178 2.77 3.89 2.34
CA LYS A 178 3.37 2.75 3.03
C LYS A 178 3.55 3.02 4.52
N ASN A 179 4.06 4.20 4.89
CA ASN A 179 4.25 4.56 6.29
C ASN A 179 2.90 4.64 7.02
N ASP A 180 1.87 5.17 6.37
CA ASP A 180 0.51 5.20 6.94
C ASP A 180 -0.06 3.78 7.15
N ILE A 181 0.18 2.86 6.22
CA ILE A 181 -0.20 1.43 6.37
C ILE A 181 0.52 0.79 7.56
N TYR A 182 1.83 1.03 7.71
CA TYR A 182 2.58 0.51 8.85
C TYR A 182 2.04 1.05 10.16
N HIS A 183 1.84 2.37 10.25
CA HIS A 183 1.30 2.99 11.46
C HIS A 183 -0.09 2.45 11.80
N LEU A 184 -0.95 2.28 10.79
CA LEU A 184 -2.27 1.68 10.97
C LEU A 184 -2.16 0.28 11.61
N ILE A 185 -1.31 -0.58 11.06
CA ILE A 185 -1.10 -1.95 11.57
C ILE A 185 -0.55 -1.94 13.00
N GLU A 186 0.47 -1.12 13.28
CA GLU A 186 1.11 -0.99 14.60
C GLU A 186 0.15 -0.45 15.67
N SER A 187 -0.84 0.35 15.26
CA SER A 187 -1.82 0.95 16.16
C SER A 187 -3.05 0.08 16.43
N ILE A 188 -3.19 -1.05 15.76
CA ILE A 188 -4.34 -1.94 15.95
C ILE A 188 -4.42 -2.37 17.43
N ASN A 189 -5.63 -2.25 17.96
CA ASN A 189 -6.02 -2.75 19.27
C ASN A 189 -7.35 -3.49 19.15
N TRP A 190 -7.34 -4.77 19.48
CA TRP A 190 -8.52 -5.64 19.35
C TRP A 190 -9.54 -5.47 20.46
N ASN A 191 -9.17 -4.82 21.59
CA ASN A 191 -10.00 -4.61 22.79
C ASN A 191 -10.90 -5.82 23.09
N GLU A 192 -10.30 -6.89 23.61
CA GLU A 192 -11.04 -8.10 24.02
C GLU A 192 -12.14 -7.71 25.03
N GLN A 193 -13.37 -8.22 24.82
CA GLN A 193 -14.46 -8.13 25.78
C GLN A 193 -14.25 -9.06 26.97
#